data_3ab5df39f9a3a773859055a4cfed5fc5
#
_entry.id   3ab5df39f9a3a773859055a4cfed5fc5
#
_cell.length_a   1.000
_cell.length_b   1.000
_cell.length_c   1.000
_cell.angle_alpha   90.00
_cell.angle_beta   90.00
_cell.angle_gamma   90.00
#
_symmetry.space_group_name_H-M   'P 1'
#
loop_
_entity.id
_entity.type
_entity.pdbx_description
1 polymer ?
#
loop_
_entity_poly.entity_id
_entity_poly.type
_entity_poly.pdbx_seq_one_letter_code
_entity_poly.pdbx_strand_id
1 'polypeptide(L)'
;VFMQNIARAALLLELIVSWTVWSHHLLSDQAQPNTLKVLSGEMVTAFELITQGLAFFITLATLWSARPLKMTNPLKFLLGGLLGFALAVPAGIMQADVGLNRILHNTQWVVGPHVHVAVLVGLTMTLYSAVYILFPILTNGAKMHSQKLVNIHFWCHLIGGIGMGAFMGMAGLNGM
;
A
#
# COMPACT_ATOMS: atom_id res chain seq x y z
N VAL A 1 -16.48 3.69 19.63
CA VAL A 1 -16.86 5.02 19.12
C VAL A 1 -15.64 5.84 18.74
N PHE A 2 -14.63 5.99 19.62
CA PHE A 2 -13.44 6.81 19.36
C PHE A 2 -12.67 6.35 18.11
N MET A 3 -12.33 5.08 18.01
CA MET A 3 -11.63 4.52 16.86
C MET A 3 -12.43 4.65 15.54
N GLN A 4 -13.76 4.55 15.61
CA GLN A 4 -14.61 4.77 14.44
C GLN A 4 -14.56 6.21 13.93
N ASN A 5 -14.50 7.18 14.83
CA ASN A 5 -14.40 8.58 14.44
C ASN A 5 -13.02 8.90 13.83
N ILE A 6 -11.95 8.31 14.38
CA ILE A 6 -10.61 8.42 13.78
C ILE A 6 -10.61 7.78 12.38
N ALA A 7 -11.22 6.60 12.22
CA ALA A 7 -11.32 5.93 10.92
C ALA A 7 -12.07 6.78 9.88
N ARG A 8 -13.18 7.39 10.28
CA ARG A 8 -13.93 8.30 9.39
C ARG A 8 -13.13 9.54 9.02
N ALA A 9 -12.43 10.14 9.98
CA ALA A 9 -11.57 11.30 9.73
C ALA A 9 -10.40 10.92 8.80
N ALA A 10 -9.75 9.77 9.02
CA ALA A 10 -8.69 9.27 8.14
C ALA A 10 -9.19 9.04 6.71
N LEU A 11 -10.39 8.45 6.54
CA LEU A 11 -10.99 8.23 5.22
C LEU A 11 -11.29 9.54 4.50
N LEU A 12 -11.82 10.54 5.21
CA LEU A 12 -12.10 11.87 4.62
C LEU A 12 -10.81 12.60 4.24
N LEU A 13 -9.79 12.54 5.09
CA LEU A 13 -8.48 13.13 4.79
C LEU A 13 -7.85 12.44 3.58
N GLU A 14 -7.88 11.11 3.53
CA GLU A 14 -7.39 10.32 2.40
C GLU A 14 -8.10 10.70 1.10
N LEU A 15 -9.42 10.86 1.14
CA LEU A 15 -10.20 11.29 -0.03
C LEU A 15 -9.73 12.65 -0.55
N ILE A 16 -9.42 13.60 0.34
CA ILE A 16 -8.95 14.93 -0.05
C ILE A 16 -7.51 14.86 -0.60
N VAL A 17 -6.62 14.17 0.11
CA VAL A 17 -5.20 14.07 -0.25
C VAL A 17 -5.01 13.30 -1.55
N SER A 18 -5.75 12.22 -1.78
CA SER A 18 -5.64 11.37 -2.98
C SER A 18 -5.93 12.10 -4.29
N TRP A 19 -6.65 13.23 -4.25
CA TRP A 19 -6.93 14.02 -5.44
C TRP A 19 -5.69 14.72 -6.02
N THR A 20 -4.71 15.00 -5.20
CA THR A 20 -3.52 15.78 -5.60
C THR A 20 -2.20 15.08 -5.31
N VAL A 21 -2.18 14.05 -4.49
CA VAL A 21 -0.94 13.33 -4.10
C VAL A 21 -0.17 12.76 -5.30
N TRP A 22 -0.86 12.36 -6.36
CA TRP A 22 -0.27 11.83 -7.59
C TRP A 22 0.67 12.83 -8.28
N SER A 23 0.59 14.11 -7.95
CA SER A 23 1.41 15.16 -8.56
C SER A 23 2.91 15.02 -8.23
N HIS A 24 3.29 14.23 -7.21
CA HIS A 24 4.69 13.88 -6.99
C HIS A 24 5.29 13.10 -8.19
N HIS A 25 4.47 12.45 -9.00
CA HIS A 25 4.91 11.85 -10.26
C HIS A 25 5.26 12.88 -11.34
N LEU A 26 4.88 14.13 -11.17
CA LEU A 26 5.11 15.22 -12.11
C LEU A 26 6.20 16.21 -11.64
N LEU A 27 6.87 15.96 -10.51
CA LEU A 27 7.87 16.88 -9.97
C LEU A 27 9.06 17.09 -10.90
N SER A 28 9.41 16.10 -11.70
CA SER A 28 10.46 16.18 -12.70
C SER A 28 10.03 16.86 -14.00
N ASP A 29 8.74 17.07 -14.18
CA ASP A 29 8.20 17.74 -15.37
C ASP A 29 8.43 19.24 -15.29
N GLN A 30 9.12 19.79 -16.30
CA GLN A 30 9.45 21.21 -16.36
C GLN A 30 8.26 22.11 -16.74
N ALA A 31 7.23 21.55 -17.33
CA ALA A 31 6.03 22.30 -17.72
C ALA A 31 5.20 22.80 -16.54
N GLN A 32 5.43 22.28 -15.34
CA GLN A 32 4.67 22.64 -14.14
C GLN A 32 5.25 23.88 -13.43
N PRO A 33 4.41 24.83 -12.98
CA PRO A 33 4.87 25.94 -12.14
C PRO A 33 5.51 25.42 -10.84
N ASN A 34 6.62 26.05 -10.42
CA ASN A 34 7.36 25.65 -9.22
C ASN A 34 6.47 25.65 -7.96
N THR A 35 5.58 26.64 -7.82
CA THR A 35 4.64 26.71 -6.69
C THR A 35 3.72 25.49 -6.64
N LEU A 36 3.24 25.02 -7.77
CA LEU A 36 2.39 23.84 -7.85
C LEU A 36 3.16 22.56 -7.51
N LYS A 37 4.43 22.47 -7.97
CA LYS A 37 5.31 21.33 -7.63
C LYS A 37 5.51 21.22 -6.13
N VAL A 38 5.88 22.32 -5.46
CA VAL A 38 6.09 22.33 -4.00
C VAL A 38 4.78 22.06 -3.28
N LEU A 39 3.70 22.75 -3.62
CA LEU A 39 2.45 22.63 -2.87
C LEU A 39 1.83 21.24 -3.01
N SER A 40 1.66 20.74 -4.23
CA SER A 40 0.99 19.47 -4.48
C SER A 40 1.94 18.27 -4.48
N GLY A 41 3.15 18.42 -4.98
CA GLY A 41 4.11 17.34 -5.07
C GLY A 41 4.81 17.04 -3.76
N GLU A 42 5.31 18.06 -3.06
CA GLU A 42 6.04 17.86 -1.81
C GLU A 42 5.10 17.86 -0.60
N MET A 43 4.34 18.95 -0.37
CA MET A 43 3.55 19.11 0.85
C MET A 43 2.40 18.11 0.95
N VAL A 44 1.64 17.90 -0.13
CA VAL A 44 0.53 16.94 -0.11
C VAL A 44 1.04 15.51 0.02
N THR A 45 2.15 15.17 -0.63
CA THR A 45 2.77 13.85 -0.48
C THR A 45 3.29 13.64 0.95
N ALA A 46 3.88 14.64 1.58
CA ALA A 46 4.25 14.56 2.99
C ALA A 46 3.03 14.38 3.90
N PHE A 47 1.90 14.99 3.56
CA PHE A 47 0.63 14.83 4.28
C PHE A 47 0.05 13.41 4.17
N GLU A 48 0.35 12.69 3.08
CA GLU A 48 -0.02 11.29 2.88
C GLU A 48 0.54 10.38 3.98
N LEU A 49 1.69 10.71 4.56
CA LEU A 49 2.21 10.01 5.75
C LEU A 49 1.23 10.00 6.93
N ILE A 50 0.50 11.08 7.10
CA ILE A 50 -0.47 11.21 8.22
C ILE A 50 -1.68 10.33 7.93
N THR A 51 -2.22 10.37 6.72
CA THR A 51 -3.40 9.61 6.35
C THR A 51 -3.12 8.10 6.36
N GLN A 52 -2.04 7.67 5.75
CA GLN A 52 -1.60 6.27 5.76
C GLN A 52 -1.20 5.82 7.18
N GLY A 53 -0.49 6.66 7.93
CA GLY A 53 -0.15 6.40 9.33
C GLY A 53 -1.39 6.17 10.21
N LEU A 54 -2.43 6.97 10.04
CA LEU A 54 -3.73 6.77 10.72
C LEU A 54 -4.39 5.46 10.32
N ALA A 55 -4.40 5.11 9.03
CA ALA A 55 -4.97 3.87 8.55
C ALA A 55 -4.25 2.64 9.16
N PHE A 56 -2.91 2.66 9.17
CA PHE A 56 -2.10 1.64 9.84
C PHE A 56 -2.39 1.57 11.34
N PHE A 57 -2.37 2.72 12.02
CA PHE A 57 -2.64 2.79 13.46
C PHE A 57 -3.99 2.19 13.82
N ILE A 58 -5.06 2.57 13.11
CA ILE A 58 -6.42 2.08 13.36
C ILE A 58 -6.49 0.56 13.14
N THR A 59 -5.89 0.07 12.06
CA THR A 59 -5.88 -1.36 11.75
C THR A 59 -5.13 -2.15 12.81
N LEU A 60 -3.91 -1.73 13.15
CA LEU A 60 -3.09 -2.40 14.17
C LEU A 60 -3.71 -2.33 15.56
N ALA A 61 -4.27 -1.18 15.95
CA ALA A 61 -4.95 -1.03 17.24
C ALA A 61 -6.22 -1.91 17.33
N THR A 62 -6.96 -2.04 16.22
CA THR A 62 -8.12 -2.92 16.13
C THR A 62 -7.70 -4.39 16.29
N LEU A 63 -6.66 -4.82 15.57
CA LEU A 63 -6.10 -6.17 15.72
C LEU A 63 -5.57 -6.41 17.14
N TRP A 64 -4.91 -5.42 17.71
CA TRP A 64 -4.41 -5.51 19.10
C TRP A 64 -5.53 -5.72 20.10
N SER A 65 -6.61 -4.97 20.00
CA SER A 65 -7.78 -5.07 20.90
C SER A 65 -8.57 -6.37 20.70
N ALA A 66 -8.43 -7.05 19.56
CA ALA A 66 -9.10 -8.30 19.27
C ALA A 66 -8.32 -9.56 19.71
N ARG A 67 -7.23 -9.42 20.45
CA ARG A 67 -6.42 -10.56 20.94
C ARG A 67 -7.19 -11.44 21.93
N PRO A 68 -6.93 -12.76 21.93
CA PRO A 68 -6.00 -13.52 21.10
C PRO A 68 -6.52 -13.75 19.67
N LEU A 69 -5.66 -13.50 18.67
CA LEU A 69 -6.01 -13.65 17.26
C LEU A 69 -5.85 -15.10 16.81
N LYS A 70 -6.86 -15.61 16.12
CA LYS A 70 -6.73 -16.87 15.36
C LYS A 70 -6.24 -16.56 13.95
N MET A 71 -5.14 -17.19 13.54
CA MET A 71 -4.60 -17.03 12.20
C MET A 71 -5.51 -17.73 11.17
N THR A 72 -6.47 -16.97 10.64
CA THR A 72 -7.36 -17.38 9.56
C THR A 72 -6.82 -16.97 8.20
N ASN A 73 -7.37 -17.52 7.10
CA ASN A 73 -6.97 -17.11 5.75
C ASN A 73 -7.16 -15.60 5.52
N PRO A 74 -8.33 -15.00 5.83
CA PRO A 74 -8.48 -13.56 5.72
C PRO A 74 -7.41 -12.76 6.47
N LEU A 75 -7.15 -13.13 7.74
CA LEU A 75 -6.17 -12.42 8.55
C LEU A 75 -4.75 -12.53 7.98
N LYS A 76 -4.37 -13.70 7.46
CA LYS A 76 -3.07 -13.88 6.79
C LYS A 76 -2.91 -12.91 5.61
N PHE A 77 -3.90 -12.88 4.73
CA PHE A 77 -3.86 -12.02 3.56
C PHE A 77 -3.93 -10.53 3.92
N LEU A 78 -4.70 -10.15 4.95
CA LEU A 78 -4.70 -8.77 5.47
C LEU A 78 -3.32 -8.36 5.98
N LEU A 79 -2.67 -9.20 6.78
CA LEU A 79 -1.32 -8.91 7.28
C LEU A 79 -0.28 -8.83 6.17
N GLY A 80 -0.40 -9.69 5.14
CA GLY A 80 0.42 -9.60 3.93
C GLY A 80 0.21 -8.29 3.18
N GLY A 81 -1.04 -7.85 3.04
CA GLY A 81 -1.39 -6.56 2.43
C GLY A 81 -0.82 -5.38 3.23
N LEU A 82 -0.96 -5.38 4.55
CA LEU A 82 -0.36 -4.36 5.42
C LEU A 82 1.16 -4.30 5.26
N LEU A 83 1.83 -5.45 5.18
CA LEU A 83 3.27 -5.50 4.91
C LEU A 83 3.61 -4.88 3.54
N GLY A 84 2.82 -5.18 2.51
CA GLY A 84 2.98 -4.59 1.18
C GLY A 84 2.91 -3.07 1.21
N PHE A 85 1.89 -2.50 1.86
CA PHE A 85 1.78 -1.06 2.01
C PHE A 85 2.91 -0.48 2.87
N ALA A 86 3.31 -1.13 3.96
CA ALA A 86 4.42 -0.68 4.81
C ALA A 86 5.75 -0.59 4.04
N LEU A 87 5.95 -1.43 3.03
CA LEU A 87 7.13 -1.39 2.17
C LEU A 87 7.01 -0.37 1.04
N ALA A 88 5.81 -0.24 0.45
CA ALA A 88 5.58 0.60 -0.72
C ALA A 88 5.43 2.10 -0.41
N VAL A 89 4.82 2.45 0.72
CA VAL A 89 4.55 3.85 1.10
C VAL A 89 5.84 4.65 1.25
N PRO A 90 6.88 4.20 1.97
CA PRO A 90 8.14 4.93 2.04
C PRO A 90 8.80 5.17 0.68
N ALA A 91 8.73 4.18 -0.22
CA ALA A 91 9.27 4.33 -1.57
C ALA A 91 8.52 5.39 -2.41
N GLY A 92 7.21 5.55 -2.16
CA GLY A 92 6.41 6.61 -2.76
C GLY A 92 6.73 7.98 -2.18
N ILE A 93 6.87 8.09 -0.85
CA ILE A 93 7.17 9.35 -0.18
C ILE A 93 8.53 9.90 -0.57
N MET A 94 9.50 9.05 -0.86
CA MET A 94 10.78 9.50 -1.42
C MET A 94 10.63 10.31 -2.71
N GLN A 95 9.52 10.14 -3.44
CA GLN A 95 9.21 10.92 -4.63
C GLN A 95 8.79 12.37 -4.32
N ALA A 96 8.49 12.70 -3.07
CA ALA A 96 8.22 14.09 -2.65
C ALA A 96 9.46 14.98 -2.67
N ASP A 97 10.66 14.42 -2.48
CA ASP A 97 11.90 15.16 -2.63
C ASP A 97 12.23 15.35 -4.12
N VAL A 98 12.36 16.62 -4.56
CA VAL A 98 12.62 16.96 -5.97
C VAL A 98 13.94 16.39 -6.46
N GLY A 99 14.96 16.32 -5.61
CA GLY A 99 16.27 15.76 -5.97
C GLY A 99 16.18 14.26 -6.23
N LEU A 100 15.58 13.51 -5.29
CA LEU A 100 15.34 12.08 -5.43
C LEU A 100 14.38 11.77 -6.58
N ASN A 101 13.33 12.56 -6.75
CA ASN A 101 12.38 12.41 -7.84
C ASN A 101 13.09 12.48 -9.21
N ARG A 102 13.96 13.47 -9.42
CA ARG A 102 14.73 13.60 -10.67
C ARG A 102 15.61 12.40 -10.99
N ILE A 103 16.14 11.74 -9.97
CA ILE A 103 17.04 10.58 -10.13
C ILE A 103 16.23 9.30 -10.31
N LEU A 104 15.16 9.11 -9.53
CA LEU A 104 14.49 7.82 -9.39
C LEU A 104 13.19 7.69 -10.17
N HIS A 105 12.50 8.82 -10.49
CA HIS A 105 11.15 8.78 -11.03
C HIS A 105 11.04 8.03 -12.36
N ASN A 106 11.98 8.22 -13.26
CA ASN A 106 11.99 7.56 -14.57
C ASN A 106 12.72 6.21 -14.58
N THR A 107 12.95 5.62 -13.42
CA THR A 107 13.61 4.32 -13.27
C THR A 107 12.65 3.26 -12.72
N GLN A 108 13.09 2.02 -12.69
CA GLN A 108 12.34 0.90 -12.09
C GLN A 108 12.11 1.04 -10.58
N TRP A 109 12.71 2.03 -9.92
CA TRP A 109 12.46 2.33 -8.51
C TRP A 109 10.99 2.69 -8.24
N VAL A 110 10.40 3.57 -9.04
CA VAL A 110 8.97 3.91 -8.88
C VAL A 110 8.09 2.74 -9.25
N VAL A 111 8.40 2.07 -10.34
CA VAL A 111 7.57 0.97 -10.86
C VAL A 111 7.55 -0.21 -9.90
N GLY A 112 8.71 -0.66 -9.41
CA GLY A 112 8.82 -1.84 -8.56
C GLY A 112 8.45 -1.60 -7.09
N PRO A 113 9.33 -0.98 -6.30
CA PRO A 113 9.14 -0.82 -4.86
C PRO A 113 7.89 -0.03 -4.48
N HIS A 114 7.53 0.99 -5.26
CA HIS A 114 6.36 1.81 -4.95
C HIS A 114 5.10 1.23 -5.59
N VAL A 115 4.94 1.28 -6.92
CA VAL A 115 3.66 0.95 -7.58
C VAL A 115 3.34 -0.55 -7.47
N HIS A 116 4.25 -1.43 -7.89
CA HIS A 116 3.94 -2.87 -7.93
C HIS A 116 3.81 -3.48 -6.54
N VAL A 117 4.64 -3.09 -5.58
CA VAL A 117 4.49 -3.59 -4.21
C VAL A 117 3.20 -3.06 -3.57
N ALA A 118 2.83 -1.79 -3.80
CA ALA A 118 1.55 -1.25 -3.32
C ALA A 118 0.34 -1.99 -3.92
N VAL A 119 0.34 -2.19 -5.25
CA VAL A 119 -0.81 -2.78 -5.94
C VAL A 119 -0.85 -4.30 -5.78
N LEU A 120 0.25 -5.00 -6.09
CA LEU A 120 0.24 -6.47 -6.08
C LEU A 120 0.27 -7.04 -4.67
N VAL A 121 1.08 -6.48 -3.78
CA VAL A 121 1.14 -7.00 -2.41
C VAL A 121 0.13 -6.27 -1.52
N GLY A 122 0.18 -4.95 -1.44
CA GLY A 122 -0.69 -4.16 -0.57
C GLY A 122 -2.16 -4.35 -0.89
N LEU A 123 -2.60 -3.81 -2.01
CA LEU A 123 -4.01 -3.80 -2.41
C LEU A 123 -4.54 -5.21 -2.70
N THR A 124 -3.86 -5.97 -3.55
CA THR A 124 -4.38 -7.26 -4.02
C THR A 124 -4.49 -8.27 -2.87
N MET A 125 -3.52 -8.36 -1.97
CA MET A 125 -3.64 -9.23 -0.80
C MET A 125 -4.77 -8.78 0.15
N THR A 126 -4.99 -7.48 0.31
CA THR A 126 -6.12 -6.96 1.09
C THR A 126 -7.44 -7.34 0.44
N LEU A 127 -7.56 -7.26 -0.89
CA LEU A 127 -8.74 -7.73 -1.63
C LEU A 127 -8.93 -9.25 -1.50
N TYR A 128 -7.88 -10.05 -1.55
CA TYR A 128 -7.98 -11.49 -1.28
C TYR A 128 -8.44 -11.79 0.15
N SER A 129 -8.04 -10.98 1.13
CA SER A 129 -8.61 -11.09 2.49
C SER A 129 -10.14 -10.97 2.46
N ALA A 130 -10.68 -9.98 1.74
CA ALA A 130 -12.12 -9.80 1.57
C ALA A 130 -12.76 -10.98 0.81
N VAL A 131 -12.12 -11.48 -0.25
CA VAL A 131 -12.61 -12.66 -1.00
C VAL A 131 -12.72 -13.88 -0.07
N TYR A 132 -11.72 -14.14 0.77
CA TYR A 132 -11.76 -15.27 1.71
C TYR A 132 -12.80 -15.10 2.84
N ILE A 133 -13.24 -13.87 3.13
CA ILE A 133 -14.38 -13.61 4.02
C ILE A 133 -15.70 -13.85 3.29
N LEU A 134 -15.82 -13.31 2.08
CA LEU A 134 -17.08 -13.30 1.33
C LEU A 134 -17.43 -14.67 0.73
N PHE A 135 -16.42 -15.46 0.33
CA PHE A 135 -16.63 -16.74 -0.33
C PHE A 135 -17.57 -17.67 0.45
N PRO A 136 -17.35 -17.99 1.74
CA PRO A 136 -18.25 -18.85 2.48
C PRO A 136 -19.65 -18.21 2.65
N ILE A 137 -19.74 -16.89 2.71
CA ILE A 137 -21.05 -16.18 2.83
C ILE A 137 -21.84 -16.35 1.53
N LEU A 138 -21.22 -16.11 0.38
CA LEU A 138 -21.86 -16.17 -0.94
C LEU A 138 -22.18 -17.59 -1.39
N THR A 139 -21.50 -18.59 -0.84
CA THR A 139 -21.64 -20.00 -1.20
C THR A 139 -22.38 -20.82 -0.14
N ASN A 140 -23.18 -20.19 0.72
CA ASN A 140 -23.93 -20.86 1.78
C ASN A 140 -23.07 -21.75 2.68
N GLY A 141 -21.89 -21.30 3.06
CA GLY A 141 -20.98 -22.00 3.97
C GLY A 141 -20.06 -23.01 3.31
N ALA A 142 -19.88 -22.97 1.98
CA ALA A 142 -18.92 -23.87 1.32
C ALA A 142 -17.50 -23.69 1.86
N LYS A 143 -16.82 -24.81 2.09
CA LYS A 143 -15.44 -24.82 2.56
C LYS A 143 -14.48 -24.66 1.39
N MET A 144 -13.30 -24.06 1.66
CA MET A 144 -12.20 -24.01 0.70
C MET A 144 -11.81 -25.42 0.29
N HIS A 145 -11.68 -25.64 -1.01
CA HIS A 145 -11.34 -26.96 -1.59
C HIS A 145 -10.02 -27.51 -1.00
N SER A 146 -9.03 -26.64 -0.82
CA SER A 146 -7.72 -27.06 -0.33
C SER A 146 -7.02 -25.95 0.44
N GLN A 147 -6.77 -26.19 1.73
CA GLN A 147 -5.97 -25.29 2.56
C GLN A 147 -4.50 -25.22 2.11
N LYS A 148 -3.98 -26.30 1.50
CA LYS A 148 -2.63 -26.33 0.94
C LYS A 148 -2.51 -25.31 -0.22
N LEU A 149 -3.51 -25.29 -1.12
CA LEU A 149 -3.52 -24.33 -2.23
C LEU A 149 -3.64 -22.89 -1.75
N VAL A 150 -4.45 -22.61 -0.70
CA VAL A 150 -4.54 -21.28 -0.09
C VAL A 150 -3.17 -20.85 0.46
N ASN A 151 -2.45 -21.75 1.12
CA ASN A 151 -1.12 -21.45 1.64
C ASN A 151 -0.10 -21.21 0.51
N ILE A 152 -0.13 -22.00 -0.54
CA ILE A 152 0.72 -21.81 -1.73
C ILE A 152 0.41 -20.43 -2.35
N HIS A 153 -0.87 -20.12 -2.56
CA HIS A 153 -1.29 -18.81 -3.08
C HIS A 153 -0.73 -17.67 -2.23
N PHE A 154 -0.90 -17.74 -0.90
CA PHE A 154 -0.38 -16.71 0.01
C PHE A 154 1.12 -16.50 -0.15
N TRP A 155 1.91 -17.56 -0.05
CA TRP A 155 3.36 -17.45 -0.07
C TRP A 155 3.92 -17.08 -1.44
N CYS A 156 3.39 -17.66 -2.52
CA CYS A 156 3.81 -17.31 -3.87
C CYS A 156 3.51 -15.85 -4.18
N HIS A 157 2.33 -15.35 -3.76
CA HIS A 157 1.94 -13.97 -3.99
C HIS A 157 2.80 -13.00 -3.17
N LEU A 158 2.98 -13.26 -1.89
CA LEU A 158 3.76 -12.41 -0.99
C LEU A 158 5.23 -12.35 -1.40
N ILE A 159 5.88 -13.51 -1.54
CA ILE A 159 7.31 -13.60 -1.87
C ILE A 159 7.56 -13.13 -3.29
N GLY A 160 6.72 -13.53 -4.24
CA GLY A 160 6.84 -13.13 -5.64
C GLY A 160 6.68 -11.63 -5.82
N GLY A 161 5.67 -11.02 -5.18
CA GLY A 161 5.41 -9.59 -5.27
C GLY A 161 6.51 -8.73 -4.61
N ILE A 162 6.93 -9.09 -3.39
CA ILE A 162 8.03 -8.40 -2.71
C ILE A 162 9.36 -8.61 -3.45
N GLY A 163 9.64 -9.84 -3.88
CA GLY A 163 10.86 -10.17 -4.62
C GLY A 163 10.95 -9.39 -5.94
N MET A 164 9.85 -9.34 -6.70
CA MET A 164 9.79 -8.54 -7.92
C MET A 164 10.07 -7.06 -7.63
N GLY A 165 9.40 -6.48 -6.63
CA GLY A 165 9.62 -5.09 -6.23
C GLY A 165 11.08 -4.83 -5.82
N ALA A 166 11.69 -5.73 -5.07
CA ALA A 166 13.10 -5.61 -4.65
C ALA A 166 14.07 -5.65 -5.84
N PHE A 167 13.91 -6.60 -6.77
CA PHE A 167 14.77 -6.67 -7.95
C PHE A 167 14.61 -5.47 -8.88
N MET A 168 13.37 -5.02 -9.12
CA MET A 168 13.12 -3.80 -9.88
C MET A 168 13.70 -2.57 -9.16
N GLY A 169 13.58 -2.50 -7.83
CA GLY A 169 14.18 -1.43 -7.04
C GLY A 169 15.70 -1.37 -7.18
N MET A 170 16.36 -2.53 -7.10
CA MET A 170 17.81 -2.61 -7.34
C MET A 170 18.20 -2.18 -8.77
N ALA A 171 17.41 -2.58 -9.76
CA ALA A 171 17.58 -2.13 -11.14
C ALA A 171 17.43 -0.60 -11.24
N GLY A 172 16.41 -0.03 -10.60
CA GLY A 172 16.16 1.41 -10.56
C GLY A 172 17.29 2.21 -9.92
N LEU A 173 17.86 1.71 -8.81
CA LEU A 173 19.04 2.33 -8.17
C LEU A 173 20.29 2.30 -9.06
N ASN A 174 20.37 1.39 -10.02
CA ASN A 174 21.44 1.32 -11.02
C ASN A 174 21.07 2.08 -12.32
N GLY A 175 20.03 2.91 -12.31
CA GLY A 175 19.66 3.78 -13.41
C GLY A 175 18.87 3.10 -14.55
N MET A 176 18.31 1.90 -14.29
CA MET A 176 17.50 1.16 -15.26
C MET A 176 16.02 1.51 -15.15
#